data_60fa17a6a8cf26f760437e74300a6db2
#
_entry.id   60fa17a6a8cf26f760437e74300a6db2
#
_cell.length_a   1.000
_cell.length_b   1.000
_cell.length_c   1.000
_cell.angle_alpha   90.00
_cell.angle_beta   90.00
_cell.angle_gamma   90.00
#
_symmetry.space_group_name_H-M   'P 1'
#
loop_
_entity.id
_entity.type
_entity.pdbx_description
1 polymer ?
#
loop_
_entity_poly.entity_id
_entity_poly.type
_entity_poly.pdbx_seq_one_letter_code
_entity_poly.pdbx_strand_id
1 'polypeptide(L)'
;VMGCLSERYLKDLQMEIPQVDKFYGKFNWNELLADLGKAYHSEFAIERHLTTPKHYAYLKISEGCDRKCSYCAIPIITGKHVSRPMEEILDEVRLLVSEGVKEFQVIAQELTYYGVDLYKKQMLPELIEQMAHIPGVEWIRLHYAYPAHFPEDLFRVMRENDNVCKYMDIALQHISDNMLQKMRRHVTKAETYQLIEKFRKEVPGIHLRTTLMVGHPGETEQDFEELMEFVRTARFDRMGAFAYSEEEGTYSAKHYK
;
A
#
# COMPACT_ATOMS: atom_id res chain seq x y z
N VAL A 1 -17.90 17.91 -2.00
CA VAL A 1 -16.82 17.04 -2.56
C VAL A 1 -15.84 16.69 -1.46
N MET A 2 -15.41 15.44 -1.38
CA MET A 2 -14.47 14.94 -0.37
C MET A 2 -13.45 13.99 -0.99
N GLY A 3 -12.20 13.99 -0.51
CA GLY A 3 -11.19 13.01 -0.91
C GLY A 3 -9.77 13.57 -1.05
N CYS A 4 -8.88 12.77 -1.67
CA CYS A 4 -7.47 13.11 -1.81
C CYS A 4 -7.21 14.37 -2.64
N LEU A 5 -8.01 14.61 -3.67
CA LEU A 5 -7.90 15.82 -4.49
C LEU A 5 -8.27 17.07 -3.67
N SER A 6 -9.37 17.00 -2.92
CA SER A 6 -9.79 18.10 -2.05
C SER A 6 -8.79 18.34 -0.90
N GLU A 7 -8.14 17.29 -0.39
CA GLU A 7 -7.07 17.44 0.62
C GLU A 7 -5.89 18.24 0.08
N ARG A 8 -5.47 17.93 -1.17
CA ARG A 8 -4.27 18.51 -1.77
C ARG A 8 -4.49 19.90 -2.34
N TYR A 9 -5.63 20.14 -3.00
CA TYR A 9 -5.90 21.33 -3.81
C TYR A 9 -7.15 22.11 -3.36
N LEU A 10 -7.46 22.10 -2.05
CA LEU A 10 -8.67 22.69 -1.52
C LEU A 10 -8.92 24.13 -2.01
N LYS A 11 -7.89 24.98 -1.94
CA LYS A 11 -8.00 26.40 -2.32
C LYS A 11 -8.24 26.59 -3.81
N ASP A 12 -7.52 25.84 -4.63
CA ASP A 12 -7.65 25.92 -6.09
C ASP A 12 -9.01 25.42 -6.53
N LEU A 13 -9.48 24.31 -5.98
CA LEU A 13 -10.81 23.75 -6.27
C LEU A 13 -11.94 24.70 -5.85
N GLN A 14 -11.80 25.40 -4.74
CA GLN A 14 -12.80 26.40 -4.31
C GLN A 14 -12.89 27.57 -5.28
N MET A 15 -11.78 27.95 -5.92
CA MET A 15 -11.74 29.02 -6.92
C MET A 15 -12.21 28.55 -8.30
N GLU A 16 -11.80 27.35 -8.71
CA GLU A 16 -12.05 26.84 -10.07
C GLU A 16 -13.44 26.23 -10.23
N ILE A 17 -14.03 25.70 -9.15
CA ILE A 17 -15.35 25.03 -9.18
C ILE A 17 -16.28 25.66 -8.13
N PRO A 18 -16.69 26.94 -8.31
CA PRO A 18 -17.55 27.65 -7.35
C PRO A 18 -18.97 27.09 -7.24
N GLN A 19 -19.36 26.15 -8.10
CA GLN A 19 -20.66 25.48 -8.07
C GLN A 19 -20.73 24.40 -6.95
N VAL A 20 -19.61 24.03 -6.35
CA VAL A 20 -19.57 23.08 -5.23
C VAL A 20 -19.81 23.82 -3.93
N ASP A 21 -20.86 23.43 -3.19
CA ASP A 21 -21.25 24.06 -1.93
C ASP A 21 -20.16 23.95 -0.86
N LYS A 22 -19.50 22.79 -0.75
CA LYS A 22 -18.43 22.57 0.22
C LYS A 22 -17.45 21.49 -0.21
N PHE A 23 -16.18 21.71 0.09
CA PHE A 23 -15.11 20.75 -0.08
C PHE A 23 -14.61 20.28 1.28
N TYR A 24 -14.36 18.98 1.42
CA TYR A 24 -13.81 18.37 2.61
C TYR A 24 -12.49 17.66 2.27
N GLY A 25 -11.52 17.79 3.14
CA GLY A 25 -10.32 16.98 3.09
C GLY A 25 -10.63 15.50 3.34
N LYS A 26 -9.66 14.64 3.06
CA LYS A 26 -9.80 13.19 3.18
C LYS A 26 -10.20 12.73 4.59
N PHE A 27 -9.82 13.50 5.62
CA PHE A 27 -10.02 13.13 7.03
C PHE A 27 -11.14 13.91 7.72
N ASN A 28 -11.85 14.80 7.00
CA ASN A 28 -12.88 15.68 7.57
C ASN A 28 -14.27 15.01 7.71
N TRP A 29 -14.32 13.71 8.05
CA TRP A 29 -15.57 12.96 8.18
C TRP A 29 -16.52 13.54 9.21
N ASN A 30 -15.99 13.98 10.38
CA ASN A 30 -16.81 14.57 11.44
C ASN A 30 -17.48 15.88 10.99
N GLU A 31 -16.74 16.70 10.26
CA GLU A 31 -17.25 17.95 9.70
C GLU A 31 -18.32 17.68 8.63
N LEU A 32 -18.06 16.73 7.71
CA LEU A 32 -19.04 16.32 6.72
C LEU A 32 -20.33 15.81 7.37
N LEU A 33 -20.23 14.96 8.38
CA LEU A 33 -21.39 14.42 9.08
C LEU A 33 -22.16 15.51 9.84
N ALA A 34 -21.44 16.43 10.49
CA ALA A 34 -22.07 17.56 11.19
C ALA A 34 -22.86 18.46 10.23
N ASP A 35 -22.31 18.76 9.04
CA ASP A 35 -23.01 19.55 8.02
C ASP A 35 -24.23 18.83 7.44
N LEU A 36 -24.24 17.50 7.45
CA LEU A 36 -25.40 16.68 7.08
C LEU A 36 -26.38 16.48 8.25
N GLY A 37 -26.18 17.14 9.39
CA GLY A 37 -27.01 17.00 10.57
C GLY A 37 -26.90 15.65 11.26
N LYS A 38 -25.76 14.98 11.12
CA LYS A 38 -25.46 13.67 11.72
C LYS A 38 -24.31 13.77 12.71
N ALA A 39 -24.36 12.98 13.77
CA ALA A 39 -23.23 12.81 14.68
C ALA A 39 -22.34 11.65 14.21
N TYR A 40 -21.03 11.79 14.41
CA TYR A 40 -20.10 10.67 14.28
C TYR A 40 -20.12 9.86 15.59
N HIS A 41 -20.33 8.57 15.46
CA HIS A 41 -20.34 7.62 16.55
C HIS A 41 -19.19 6.65 16.39
N SER A 42 -18.20 6.74 17.28
CA SER A 42 -16.99 5.89 17.21
C SER A 42 -17.28 4.41 17.44
N GLU A 43 -18.35 4.08 18.17
CA GLU A 43 -18.82 2.72 18.38
C GLU A 43 -19.21 1.99 17.10
N PHE A 44 -19.57 2.72 16.05
CA PHE A 44 -19.89 2.16 14.72
C PHE A 44 -18.73 2.27 13.73
N ALA A 45 -17.53 2.62 14.19
CA ALA A 45 -16.39 2.87 13.28
C ALA A 45 -15.94 1.63 12.48
N ILE A 46 -16.22 0.44 12.98
CA ILE A 46 -15.94 -0.82 12.28
C ILE A 46 -17.11 -1.30 11.41
N GLU A 47 -18.31 -0.77 11.62
CA GLU A 47 -19.49 -1.07 10.81
C GLU A 47 -19.37 -0.35 9.46
N ARG A 48 -19.57 -1.07 8.38
CA ARG A 48 -19.54 -0.48 7.04
C ARG A 48 -20.44 -1.23 6.08
N HIS A 49 -21.03 -0.50 5.16
CA HIS A 49 -21.74 -1.09 4.05
C HIS A 49 -20.75 -1.55 2.98
N LEU A 50 -20.70 -2.87 2.74
CA LEU A 50 -19.84 -3.43 1.69
C LEU A 50 -20.43 -3.14 0.31
N THR A 51 -19.63 -2.51 -0.56
CA THR A 51 -19.94 -2.32 -1.98
C THR A 51 -19.30 -3.39 -2.87
N THR A 52 -18.49 -4.25 -2.28
CA THR A 52 -17.91 -5.44 -2.94
C THR A 52 -18.90 -6.60 -2.92
N PRO A 53 -18.71 -7.64 -3.76
CA PRO A 53 -19.38 -8.93 -3.56
C PRO A 53 -19.17 -9.45 -2.13
N LYS A 54 -20.18 -10.13 -1.58
CA LYS A 54 -20.22 -10.51 -0.15
C LYS A 54 -19.08 -11.40 0.31
N HIS A 55 -18.40 -12.11 -0.61
CA HIS A 55 -17.36 -13.07 -0.25
C HIS A 55 -15.99 -12.42 0.04
N TYR A 56 -15.76 -11.16 -0.32
CA TYR A 56 -14.50 -10.49 -0.02
C TYR A 56 -14.65 -9.05 0.42
N ALA A 57 -13.68 -8.58 1.20
CA ALA A 57 -13.61 -7.19 1.62
C ALA A 57 -12.16 -6.65 1.55
N TYR A 58 -12.03 -5.35 1.26
CA TYR A 58 -10.76 -4.65 1.46
C TYR A 58 -10.61 -4.30 2.93
N LEU A 59 -9.48 -4.65 3.51
CA LEU A 59 -9.14 -4.36 4.90
C LEU A 59 -7.97 -3.40 4.96
N LYS A 60 -8.24 -2.14 5.27
CA LYS A 60 -7.23 -1.11 5.38
C LYS A 60 -6.63 -1.12 6.79
N ILE A 61 -5.32 -1.39 6.89
CA ILE A 61 -4.63 -1.54 8.17
C ILE A 61 -3.85 -0.30 8.62
N SER A 62 -3.56 0.60 7.68
CA SER A 62 -2.88 1.87 7.97
C SER A 62 -3.20 2.93 6.92
N GLU A 63 -2.89 4.18 7.23
CA GLU A 63 -3.03 5.33 6.34
C GLU A 63 -1.72 6.10 6.30
N GLY A 64 -1.43 6.76 5.17
CA GLY A 64 -0.21 7.54 5.00
C GLY A 64 1.03 6.69 4.72
N CYS A 65 2.16 7.36 4.48
CA CYS A 65 3.41 6.68 4.15
C CYS A 65 4.62 7.55 4.53
N ASP A 66 5.57 6.97 5.26
CA ASP A 66 6.81 7.65 5.64
C ASP A 66 7.95 7.43 4.62
N ARG A 67 7.73 6.61 3.59
CA ARG A 67 8.69 6.45 2.49
C ARG A 67 8.76 7.74 1.68
N LYS A 68 9.95 8.22 1.45
CA LYS A 68 10.20 9.49 0.74
C LYS A 68 10.61 9.24 -0.70
N CYS A 69 9.90 8.36 -1.41
CA CYS A 69 10.15 8.13 -2.84
C CYS A 69 10.03 9.45 -3.60
N SER A 70 11.02 9.74 -4.46
CA SER A 70 11.19 11.07 -5.05
C SER A 70 10.03 11.53 -5.95
N TYR A 71 9.33 10.59 -6.55
CA TYR A 71 8.21 10.80 -7.49
C TYR A 71 6.82 10.78 -6.83
N CYS A 72 6.74 10.44 -5.54
CA CYS A 72 5.48 10.07 -4.91
C CYS A 72 4.83 11.24 -4.14
N ALA A 73 3.57 11.53 -4.45
CA ALA A 73 2.77 12.53 -3.77
C ALA A 73 2.02 12.01 -2.54
N ILE A 74 2.03 10.72 -2.26
CA ILE A 74 1.29 10.12 -1.13
C ILE A 74 1.58 10.82 0.21
N PRO A 75 2.85 11.08 0.61
CA PRO A 75 3.11 11.78 1.87
C PRO A 75 2.57 13.22 1.91
N ILE A 76 2.40 13.85 0.75
CA ILE A 76 1.84 15.21 0.64
C ILE A 76 0.32 15.17 0.83
N ILE A 77 -0.34 14.12 0.33
CA ILE A 77 -1.80 13.98 0.34
C ILE A 77 -2.29 13.38 1.67
N THR A 78 -1.64 12.32 2.15
CA THR A 78 -2.14 11.50 3.27
C THR A 78 -1.33 11.68 4.55
N GLY A 79 -0.22 12.42 4.49
CA GLY A 79 0.65 12.65 5.63
C GLY A 79 1.49 11.43 6.03
N LYS A 80 1.90 11.42 7.30
CA LYS A 80 2.71 10.36 7.89
C LYS A 80 1.94 9.06 7.99
N HIS A 81 2.68 7.96 8.09
CA HIS A 81 2.12 6.64 8.36
C HIS A 81 1.43 6.60 9.73
N VAL A 82 0.20 6.13 9.75
CA VAL A 82 -0.61 5.93 10.95
C VAL A 82 -1.24 4.54 10.87
N SER A 83 -0.79 3.64 11.73
CA SER A 83 -1.35 2.28 11.84
C SER A 83 -2.67 2.29 12.61
N ARG A 84 -3.59 1.42 12.23
CA ARG A 84 -4.74 1.10 13.06
C ARG A 84 -4.32 0.12 14.18
N PRO A 85 -4.90 0.23 15.39
CA PRO A 85 -4.69 -0.78 16.44
C PRO A 85 -5.03 -2.18 15.95
N MET A 86 -4.22 -3.17 16.34
CA MET A 86 -4.39 -4.55 15.88
C MET A 86 -5.74 -5.12 16.30
N GLU A 87 -6.16 -4.86 17.53
CA GLU A 87 -7.42 -5.33 18.09
C GLU A 87 -8.61 -4.83 17.28
N GLU A 88 -8.63 -3.55 16.88
CA GLU A 88 -9.69 -2.97 16.05
C GLU A 88 -9.77 -3.64 14.67
N ILE A 89 -8.61 -3.97 14.09
CA ILE A 89 -8.56 -4.68 12.80
C ILE A 89 -9.11 -6.10 12.94
N LEU A 90 -8.72 -6.81 14.00
CA LEU A 90 -9.17 -8.17 14.26
C LEU A 90 -10.68 -8.21 14.57
N ASP A 91 -11.21 -7.22 15.28
CA ASP A 91 -12.64 -7.10 15.56
C ASP A 91 -13.43 -6.81 14.27
N GLU A 92 -12.93 -5.94 13.39
CA GLU A 92 -13.52 -5.74 12.07
C GLU A 92 -13.51 -7.03 11.24
N VAL A 93 -12.43 -7.80 11.26
CA VAL A 93 -12.35 -9.10 10.56
C VAL A 93 -13.41 -10.07 11.09
N ARG A 94 -13.57 -10.19 12.42
CA ARG A 94 -14.60 -11.05 13.03
C ARG A 94 -16.01 -10.64 12.65
N LEU A 95 -16.29 -9.33 12.65
CA LEU A 95 -17.57 -8.79 12.22
C LEU A 95 -17.85 -9.16 10.76
N LEU A 96 -16.92 -8.88 9.86
CA LEU A 96 -17.06 -9.15 8.43
C LEU A 96 -17.23 -10.65 8.13
N VAL A 97 -16.52 -11.52 8.87
CA VAL A 97 -16.71 -12.97 8.77
C VAL A 97 -18.13 -13.35 9.17
N SER A 98 -18.67 -12.75 10.23
CA SER A 98 -20.07 -13.00 10.67
C SER A 98 -21.10 -12.58 9.62
N GLU A 99 -20.76 -11.62 8.75
CA GLU A 99 -21.56 -11.17 7.61
C GLU A 99 -21.34 -11.98 6.31
N GLY A 100 -20.43 -12.97 6.36
CA GLY A 100 -20.17 -13.90 5.25
C GLY A 100 -18.96 -13.60 4.40
N VAL A 101 -18.11 -12.64 4.79
CA VAL A 101 -16.82 -12.38 4.13
C VAL A 101 -15.86 -13.53 4.43
N LYS A 102 -15.17 -14.00 3.39
CA LYS A 102 -14.23 -15.12 3.45
C LYS A 102 -12.82 -14.73 3.01
N GLU A 103 -12.69 -13.76 2.12
CA GLU A 103 -11.41 -13.27 1.61
C GLU A 103 -11.18 -11.81 2.04
N PHE A 104 -9.98 -11.55 2.55
CA PHE A 104 -9.53 -10.23 2.98
C PHE A 104 -8.39 -9.73 2.08
N GLN A 105 -8.66 -8.63 1.36
CA GLN A 105 -7.66 -7.88 0.60
C GLN A 105 -7.01 -6.87 1.55
N VAL A 106 -5.89 -7.24 2.17
CA VAL A 106 -5.19 -6.37 3.12
C VAL A 106 -4.45 -5.27 2.36
N ILE A 107 -4.81 -4.03 2.62
CA ILE A 107 -4.31 -2.85 1.91
C ILE A 107 -3.74 -1.78 2.84
N ALA A 108 -2.74 -1.08 2.35
CA ALA A 108 -2.21 0.19 2.87
C ALA A 108 -1.43 0.89 1.74
N GLN A 109 -0.97 2.11 1.97
CA GLN A 109 0.00 2.74 1.07
C GLN A 109 1.37 2.06 1.18
N GLU A 110 1.66 1.45 2.32
CA GLU A 110 2.85 0.64 2.56
C GLU A 110 2.59 -0.36 3.70
N LEU A 111 2.41 -1.64 3.37
CA LEU A 111 2.05 -2.68 4.33
C LEU A 111 3.17 -3.01 5.31
N THR A 112 4.41 -3.07 4.83
CA THR A 112 5.53 -3.61 5.61
C THR A 112 5.92 -2.71 6.79
N TYR A 113 5.44 -1.47 6.81
CA TYR A 113 5.67 -0.51 7.89
C TYR A 113 4.63 -0.57 9.01
N TYR A 114 3.59 -1.41 8.86
CA TYR A 114 2.53 -1.54 9.84
C TYR A 114 3.06 -1.82 11.25
N GLY A 115 2.59 -1.04 12.20
CA GLY A 115 2.89 -1.18 13.62
C GLY A 115 4.10 -0.40 14.12
N VAL A 116 4.98 0.11 13.24
CA VAL A 116 6.21 0.80 13.66
C VAL A 116 5.91 2.06 14.49
N ASP A 117 4.87 2.80 14.14
CA ASP A 117 4.42 3.98 14.88
C ASP A 117 3.81 3.64 16.23
N LEU A 118 2.96 2.62 16.32
CA LEU A 118 2.26 2.20 17.55
C LEU A 118 3.12 1.31 18.46
N TYR A 119 3.74 0.26 17.89
CA TYR A 119 4.38 -0.82 18.65
C TYR A 119 5.91 -0.76 18.62
N LYS A 120 6.48 0.24 17.91
CA LYS A 120 7.94 0.43 17.74
C LYS A 120 8.66 -0.71 17.02
N LYS A 121 7.90 -1.56 16.33
CA LYS A 121 8.39 -2.67 15.49
C LYS A 121 7.39 -2.98 14.38
N GLN A 122 7.85 -3.65 13.33
CA GLN A 122 6.98 -4.16 12.28
C GLN A 122 6.08 -5.26 12.84
N MET A 123 4.77 -5.09 12.72
CA MET A 123 3.75 -5.99 13.26
C MET A 123 2.90 -6.67 12.19
N LEU A 124 3.25 -6.50 10.92
CA LEU A 124 2.50 -7.14 9.83
C LEU A 124 2.46 -8.67 9.95
N PRO A 125 3.59 -9.37 10.21
CA PRO A 125 3.54 -10.83 10.37
C PRO A 125 2.60 -11.28 11.49
N GLU A 126 2.67 -10.64 12.65
CA GLU A 126 1.82 -10.93 13.80
C GLU A 126 0.33 -10.70 13.49
N LEU A 127 -0.01 -9.57 12.85
CA LEU A 127 -1.38 -9.28 12.45
C LEU A 127 -1.92 -10.35 11.49
N ILE A 128 -1.15 -10.70 10.45
CA ILE A 128 -1.59 -11.68 9.45
C ILE A 128 -1.74 -13.07 10.07
N GLU A 129 -0.85 -13.46 10.96
CA GLU A 129 -0.93 -14.73 11.68
C GLU A 129 -2.19 -14.80 12.56
N GLN A 130 -2.48 -13.74 13.32
CA GLN A 130 -3.71 -13.67 14.12
C GLN A 130 -4.98 -13.67 13.25
N MET A 131 -4.99 -12.96 12.13
CA MET A 131 -6.10 -13.01 11.18
C MET A 131 -6.30 -14.42 10.62
N ALA A 132 -5.22 -15.13 10.29
CA ALA A 132 -5.27 -16.49 9.75
C ALA A 132 -5.92 -17.50 10.71
N HIS A 133 -5.82 -17.24 12.01
CA HIS A 133 -6.43 -18.09 13.05
C HIS A 133 -7.89 -17.75 13.38
N ILE A 134 -8.48 -16.71 12.78
CA ILE A 134 -9.90 -16.39 12.98
C ILE A 134 -10.75 -17.40 12.20
N PRO A 135 -11.63 -18.17 12.86
CA PRO A 135 -12.52 -19.11 12.18
C PRO A 135 -13.38 -18.42 11.12
N GLY A 136 -13.42 -18.97 9.91
CA GLY A 136 -14.17 -18.43 8.78
C GLY A 136 -13.36 -17.53 7.85
N VAL A 137 -12.13 -17.16 8.19
CA VAL A 137 -11.18 -16.55 7.27
C VAL A 137 -10.61 -17.62 6.37
N GLU A 138 -10.97 -17.58 5.08
CA GLU A 138 -10.53 -18.57 4.11
C GLU A 138 -9.32 -18.08 3.30
N TRP A 139 -9.23 -16.76 2.99
CA TRP A 139 -8.14 -16.21 2.19
C TRP A 139 -7.72 -14.83 2.69
N ILE A 140 -6.40 -14.63 2.80
CA ILE A 140 -5.76 -13.35 3.13
C ILE A 140 -4.78 -13.02 2.01
N ARG A 141 -4.98 -11.88 1.34
CA ARG A 141 -4.14 -11.42 0.24
C ARG A 141 -3.48 -10.09 0.60
N LEU A 142 -2.17 -9.99 0.38
CA LEU A 142 -1.37 -8.82 0.75
C LEU A 142 -1.06 -7.95 -0.48
N HIS A 143 -1.27 -6.63 -0.35
CA HIS A 143 -1.04 -5.66 -1.42
C HIS A 143 -0.13 -4.52 -0.99
N TYR A 144 0.70 -4.01 -1.92
CA TYR A 144 1.54 -2.81 -1.75
C TYR A 144 2.67 -2.96 -0.72
N ALA A 145 3.46 -4.03 -0.83
CA ALA A 145 4.69 -4.17 -0.06
C ALA A 145 5.82 -3.30 -0.61
N TYR A 146 6.65 -2.82 0.30
CA TYR A 146 7.88 -2.09 -0.04
C TYR A 146 9.09 -3.03 0.07
N PRO A 147 10.08 -2.94 -0.86
CA PRO A 147 11.17 -3.91 -0.89
C PRO A 147 12.19 -3.77 0.24
N ALA A 148 12.49 -2.53 0.70
CA ALA A 148 13.51 -2.32 1.72
C ALA A 148 12.99 -2.67 3.13
N HIS A 149 13.81 -3.39 3.88
CA HIS A 149 13.49 -3.84 5.24
C HIS A 149 12.23 -4.68 5.32
N PHE A 150 12.08 -5.60 4.37
CA PHE A 150 10.96 -6.53 4.33
C PHE A 150 10.92 -7.39 5.62
N PRO A 151 9.76 -7.54 6.30
CA PRO A 151 9.65 -8.30 7.53
C PRO A 151 9.84 -9.80 7.28
N GLU A 152 10.95 -10.36 7.73
CA GLU A 152 11.35 -11.74 7.43
C GLU A 152 10.39 -12.79 7.96
N ASP A 153 9.79 -12.55 9.13
CA ASP A 153 8.81 -13.48 9.72
C ASP A 153 7.56 -13.66 8.84
N LEU A 154 7.32 -12.74 7.90
CA LEU A 154 6.20 -12.87 6.97
C LEU A 154 6.36 -14.06 6.03
N PHE A 155 7.57 -14.46 5.68
CA PHE A 155 7.81 -15.67 4.89
C PHE A 155 7.31 -16.92 5.62
N ARG A 156 7.59 -17.03 6.93
CA ARG A 156 7.09 -18.11 7.77
C ARG A 156 5.56 -18.11 7.81
N VAL A 157 4.95 -16.95 8.08
CA VAL A 157 3.50 -16.81 8.15
C VAL A 157 2.83 -17.25 6.84
N MET A 158 3.38 -16.83 5.69
CA MET A 158 2.86 -17.22 4.38
C MET A 158 3.03 -18.71 4.08
N ARG A 159 4.08 -19.35 4.60
CA ARG A 159 4.36 -20.77 4.40
C ARG A 159 3.49 -21.66 5.27
N GLU A 160 3.29 -21.26 6.54
CA GLU A 160 2.68 -22.11 7.57
C GLU A 160 1.15 -21.96 7.68
N ASN A 161 0.57 -20.93 7.05
CA ASN A 161 -0.87 -20.71 7.05
C ASN A 161 -1.44 -20.87 5.63
N ASP A 162 -2.19 -21.92 5.40
CA ASP A 162 -2.74 -22.27 4.07
C ASP A 162 -3.73 -21.21 3.54
N ASN A 163 -4.40 -20.48 4.44
CA ASN A 163 -5.31 -19.39 4.09
C ASN A 163 -4.61 -18.05 3.83
N VAL A 164 -3.29 -17.95 4.04
CA VAL A 164 -2.51 -16.81 3.56
C VAL A 164 -2.06 -17.07 2.12
N CYS A 165 -2.60 -16.29 1.19
CA CYS A 165 -2.30 -16.46 -0.23
C CYS A 165 -0.80 -16.41 -0.49
N LYS A 166 -0.27 -17.39 -1.21
CA LYS A 166 1.11 -17.36 -1.72
C LYS A 166 1.19 -16.37 -2.88
N TYR A 167 1.02 -15.12 -2.54
CA TYR A 167 0.97 -13.98 -3.46
C TYR A 167 1.56 -12.75 -2.78
N MET A 168 2.45 -12.04 -3.47
CA MET A 168 3.01 -10.78 -2.99
C MET A 168 3.02 -9.74 -4.10
N ASP A 169 2.39 -8.60 -3.83
CA ASP A 169 2.46 -7.41 -4.66
C ASP A 169 3.53 -6.47 -4.09
N ILE A 170 4.67 -6.41 -4.78
CA ILE A 170 5.83 -5.64 -4.33
C ILE A 170 6.22 -4.61 -5.38
N ALA A 171 6.07 -3.32 -5.05
CA ALA A 171 6.35 -2.22 -5.96
C ALA A 171 7.85 -1.94 -6.03
N LEU A 172 8.56 -2.57 -6.95
CA LEU A 172 10.02 -2.42 -7.12
C LEU A 172 10.39 -1.12 -7.82
N GLN A 173 9.60 -0.69 -8.79
CA GLN A 173 9.72 0.51 -9.62
C GLN A 173 10.87 0.44 -10.64
N HIS A 174 12.07 0.08 -10.25
CA HIS A 174 13.23 -0.07 -11.10
C HIS A 174 14.21 -1.11 -10.54
N ILE A 175 15.32 -1.39 -11.29
CA ILE A 175 16.38 -2.29 -10.85
C ILE A 175 17.77 -1.67 -10.87
N SER A 176 18.03 -0.68 -11.73
CA SER A 176 19.34 -0.05 -11.81
C SER A 176 19.61 0.74 -10.52
N ASP A 177 20.80 0.64 -9.97
CA ASP A 177 21.20 1.35 -8.76
C ASP A 177 21.13 2.88 -8.93
N ASN A 178 21.47 3.39 -10.13
CA ASN A 178 21.31 4.78 -10.48
C ASN A 178 19.86 5.25 -10.29
N MET A 179 18.90 4.49 -10.83
CA MET A 179 17.49 4.84 -10.75
C MET A 179 16.92 4.62 -9.35
N LEU A 180 17.26 3.52 -8.68
CA LEU A 180 16.84 3.26 -7.30
C LEU A 180 17.29 4.37 -6.35
N GLN A 181 18.49 4.89 -6.52
CA GLN A 181 19.00 6.02 -5.76
C GLN A 181 18.24 7.32 -6.08
N LYS A 182 18.06 7.67 -7.37
CA LYS A 182 17.30 8.87 -7.79
C LYS A 182 15.84 8.80 -7.35
N MET A 183 15.23 7.64 -7.43
CA MET A 183 13.85 7.37 -6.94
C MET A 183 13.76 7.29 -5.41
N ARG A 184 14.90 7.31 -4.67
CA ARG A 184 14.97 7.20 -3.21
C ARG A 184 14.31 5.93 -2.69
N ARG A 185 14.63 4.80 -3.31
CA ARG A 185 14.02 3.51 -2.95
C ARG A 185 14.66 2.83 -1.75
N HIS A 186 15.84 3.30 -1.30
CA HIS A 186 16.56 2.76 -0.16
C HIS A 186 16.78 1.23 -0.24
N VAL A 187 16.97 0.73 -1.43
CA VAL A 187 17.28 -0.65 -1.77
C VAL A 187 18.19 -0.65 -2.99
N THR A 188 19.11 -1.60 -3.05
CA THR A 188 20.03 -1.80 -4.19
C THR A 188 19.50 -2.87 -5.14
N LYS A 189 20.09 -2.91 -6.33
CA LYS A 189 19.90 -4.00 -7.31
C LYS A 189 20.16 -5.37 -6.68
N ALA A 190 21.28 -5.52 -5.97
CA ALA A 190 21.65 -6.78 -5.33
C ALA A 190 20.63 -7.22 -4.27
N GLU A 191 20.22 -6.31 -3.38
CA GLU A 191 19.19 -6.58 -2.36
C GLU A 191 17.84 -6.94 -2.99
N THR A 192 17.48 -6.31 -4.10
CA THR A 192 16.25 -6.64 -4.83
C THR A 192 16.25 -8.06 -5.37
N TYR A 193 17.35 -8.48 -6.01
CA TYR A 193 17.49 -9.88 -6.48
C TYR A 193 17.46 -10.86 -5.31
N GLN A 194 18.18 -10.58 -4.23
CA GLN A 194 18.19 -11.43 -3.03
C GLN A 194 16.79 -11.58 -2.44
N LEU A 195 16.00 -10.49 -2.38
CA LEU A 195 14.64 -10.53 -1.89
C LEU A 195 13.73 -11.42 -2.75
N ILE A 196 13.83 -11.32 -4.08
CA ILE A 196 13.06 -12.17 -5.02
C ILE A 196 13.43 -13.64 -4.87
N GLU A 197 14.73 -13.95 -4.80
CA GLU A 197 15.21 -15.31 -4.56
C GLU A 197 14.71 -15.85 -3.22
N LYS A 198 14.73 -15.02 -2.17
CA LYS A 198 14.25 -15.38 -0.85
C LYS A 198 12.74 -15.69 -0.87
N PHE A 199 11.92 -14.87 -1.54
CA PHE A 199 10.51 -15.18 -1.73
C PHE A 199 10.28 -16.56 -2.32
N ARG A 200 10.98 -16.90 -3.39
CA ARG A 200 10.81 -18.18 -4.09
C ARG A 200 11.29 -19.37 -3.28
N LYS A 201 12.37 -19.18 -2.52
CA LYS A 201 12.95 -20.21 -1.66
C LYS A 201 12.08 -20.46 -0.42
N GLU A 202 11.70 -19.40 0.27
CA GLU A 202 11.00 -19.49 1.57
C GLU A 202 9.50 -19.78 1.43
N VAL A 203 8.88 -19.37 0.30
CA VAL A 203 7.46 -19.57 0.03
C VAL A 203 7.30 -20.30 -1.32
N PRO A 204 7.48 -21.61 -1.38
CA PRO A 204 7.35 -22.38 -2.63
C PRO A 204 5.97 -22.16 -3.28
N GLY A 205 5.97 -21.87 -4.59
CA GLY A 205 4.76 -21.60 -5.35
C GLY A 205 4.23 -20.16 -5.22
N ILE A 206 5.01 -19.23 -4.68
CA ILE A 206 4.61 -17.84 -4.59
C ILE A 206 4.45 -17.21 -5.97
N HIS A 207 3.37 -16.46 -6.13
CA HIS A 207 3.11 -15.57 -7.26
C HIS A 207 3.56 -14.16 -6.92
N LEU A 208 4.50 -13.63 -7.70
CA LEU A 208 5.03 -12.29 -7.53
C LEU A 208 4.43 -11.33 -8.53
N ARG A 209 3.82 -10.27 -8.03
CA ARG A 209 3.38 -9.11 -8.80
C ARG A 209 4.29 -7.93 -8.53
N THR A 210 4.62 -7.16 -9.56
CA THR A 210 5.38 -5.93 -9.42
C THR A 210 4.82 -4.79 -10.25
N THR A 211 5.22 -3.58 -9.89
CA THR A 211 5.01 -2.36 -10.67
C THR A 211 6.36 -1.73 -10.96
N LEU A 212 6.57 -1.36 -12.23
CA LEU A 212 7.78 -0.72 -12.72
C LEU A 212 7.45 0.66 -13.31
N MET A 213 8.43 1.55 -13.30
CA MET A 213 8.32 2.91 -13.85
C MET A 213 9.50 3.17 -14.78
N VAL A 214 9.24 3.68 -15.96
CA VAL A 214 10.21 4.06 -16.96
C VAL A 214 10.12 5.54 -17.31
N GLY A 215 11.19 6.14 -17.83
CA GLY A 215 11.23 7.55 -18.21
C GLY A 215 11.33 8.53 -17.04
N HIS A 216 11.71 8.06 -15.84
CA HIS A 216 12.01 8.96 -14.73
C HIS A 216 13.25 9.81 -15.09
N PRO A 217 13.27 11.13 -14.77
CA PRO A 217 14.40 11.99 -15.09
C PRO A 217 15.73 11.43 -14.63
N GLY A 218 16.67 11.37 -15.58
CA GLY A 218 18.01 10.82 -15.38
C GLY A 218 18.12 9.31 -15.59
N GLU A 219 17.08 8.66 -16.10
CA GLU A 219 17.17 7.30 -16.66
C GLU A 219 17.97 7.33 -17.96
N THR A 220 18.95 6.45 -18.07
CA THR A 220 19.74 6.25 -19.27
C THR A 220 19.29 5.00 -20.03
N GLU A 221 19.72 4.89 -21.29
CA GLU A 221 19.47 3.67 -22.09
C GLU A 221 20.00 2.43 -21.37
N GLN A 222 21.17 2.53 -20.75
CA GLN A 222 21.75 1.44 -19.97
C GLN A 222 20.86 1.05 -18.77
N ASP A 223 20.28 2.01 -18.05
CA ASP A 223 19.35 1.74 -16.94
C ASP A 223 18.12 1.00 -17.43
N PHE A 224 17.59 1.41 -18.58
CA PHE A 224 16.44 0.76 -19.21
C PHE A 224 16.77 -0.66 -19.68
N GLU A 225 17.94 -0.87 -20.28
CA GLU A 225 18.42 -2.21 -20.68
C GLU A 225 18.58 -3.15 -19.48
N GLU A 226 19.10 -2.65 -18.36
CA GLU A 226 19.17 -3.39 -17.10
C GLU A 226 17.76 -3.77 -16.59
N LEU A 227 16.80 -2.85 -16.70
CA LEU A 227 15.41 -3.12 -16.33
C LEU A 227 14.79 -4.19 -17.21
N MET A 228 15.02 -4.13 -18.51
CA MET A 228 14.52 -5.15 -19.47
C MET A 228 15.11 -6.53 -19.18
N GLU A 229 16.40 -6.61 -18.88
CA GLU A 229 17.05 -7.88 -18.52
C GLU A 229 16.52 -8.41 -17.18
N PHE A 230 16.29 -7.52 -16.21
CA PHE A 230 15.69 -7.88 -14.95
C PHE A 230 14.29 -8.49 -15.14
N VAL A 231 13.44 -7.90 -15.96
CA VAL A 231 12.11 -8.44 -16.26
C VAL A 231 12.18 -9.84 -16.88
N ARG A 232 13.12 -10.05 -17.82
CA ARG A 232 13.30 -11.36 -18.46
C ARG A 232 13.77 -12.44 -17.47
N THR A 233 14.67 -12.07 -16.54
CA THR A 233 15.28 -13.00 -15.60
C THR A 233 14.44 -13.21 -14.34
N ALA A 234 13.83 -12.16 -13.83
CA ALA A 234 12.99 -12.22 -12.61
C ALA A 234 11.69 -12.97 -12.83
N ARG A 235 11.13 -13.00 -14.06
CA ARG A 235 9.94 -13.77 -14.43
C ARG A 235 8.78 -13.61 -13.45
N PHE A 236 8.32 -12.37 -13.31
CA PHE A 236 7.13 -12.05 -12.51
C PHE A 236 5.88 -12.70 -13.09
N ASP A 237 4.99 -13.18 -12.23
CA ASP A 237 3.68 -13.73 -12.64
C ASP A 237 2.74 -12.63 -13.14
N ARG A 238 2.86 -11.44 -12.56
CA ARG A 238 2.13 -10.24 -12.94
C ARG A 238 3.03 -9.01 -12.89
N MET A 239 2.89 -8.14 -13.86
CA MET A 239 3.65 -6.90 -13.91
C MET A 239 2.81 -5.78 -14.52
N GLY A 240 2.87 -4.58 -13.94
CA GLY A 240 2.45 -3.33 -14.56
C GLY A 240 3.67 -2.44 -14.80
N ALA A 241 3.73 -1.76 -15.94
CA ALA A 241 4.72 -0.75 -16.23
C ALA A 241 4.04 0.59 -16.56
N PHE A 242 4.58 1.68 -16.01
CA PHE A 242 4.08 3.04 -16.20
C PHE A 242 5.19 3.95 -16.70
N ALA A 243 4.84 4.86 -17.61
CA ALA A 243 5.71 6.00 -17.88
C ALA A 243 5.67 6.96 -16.68
N TYR A 244 6.83 7.54 -16.36
CA TYR A 244 6.90 8.61 -15.36
C TYR A 244 5.98 9.77 -15.77
N SER A 245 5.22 10.25 -14.82
CA SER A 245 4.45 11.47 -14.90
C SER A 245 4.88 12.38 -13.76
N GLU A 246 5.19 13.62 -14.07
CA GLU A 246 5.58 14.60 -13.06
C GLU A 246 4.41 14.91 -12.13
N GLU A 247 4.65 14.76 -10.84
CA GLU A 247 3.70 15.10 -9.79
C GLU A 247 4.16 16.34 -9.03
N GLU A 248 3.36 17.39 -9.09
CA GLU A 248 3.64 18.67 -8.45
C GLU A 248 3.96 18.51 -6.95
N GLY A 249 4.94 19.26 -6.48
CA GLY A 249 5.34 19.29 -5.08
C GLY A 249 6.25 18.12 -4.66
N THR A 250 6.41 17.08 -5.50
CA THR A 250 7.32 15.97 -5.22
C THR A 250 8.79 16.38 -5.32
N TYR A 251 9.67 15.54 -4.79
CA TYR A 251 11.10 15.80 -4.90
C TYR A 251 11.58 15.76 -6.35
N SER A 252 11.09 14.80 -7.14
CA SER A 252 11.46 14.67 -8.55
C SER A 252 11.08 15.92 -9.34
N ALA A 253 9.86 16.42 -9.19
CA ALA A 253 9.40 17.64 -9.85
C ALA A 253 10.23 18.89 -9.51
N LYS A 254 10.79 18.94 -8.29
CA LYS A 254 11.59 20.09 -7.82
C LYS A 254 13.06 20.03 -8.21
N HIS A 255 13.62 18.84 -8.37
CA HIS A 255 15.07 18.63 -8.46
C HIS A 255 15.54 17.94 -9.73
N TYR A 256 14.67 17.28 -10.46
CA TYR A 256 14.98 16.62 -11.72
C TYR A 256 14.19 17.26 -12.86
N LYS A 257 14.89 17.59 -13.92
CA LYS A 257 14.30 18.17 -15.14
C LYS A 257 14.55 17.22 -16.31
#